data_9fc438229ac21a7bb000df1bbe3e8a0c
#
_entry.id   9fc438229ac21a7bb000df1bbe3e8a0c
#
_cell.length_a   1.000
_cell.length_b   1.000
_cell.length_c   1.000
_cell.angle_alpha   90.00
_cell.angle_beta   90.00
_cell.angle_gamma   90.00
#
_symmetry.space_group_name_H-M   'P 1'
#
loop_
_entity.id
_entity.type
_entity.pdbx_description
1 polymer ?
#
loop_
_entity_poly.entity_id
_entity_poly.type
_entity_poly.pdbx_seq_one_letter_code
_entity_poly.pdbx_strand_id
1 'polypeptide(L)'
;MAADRELVEAHTRALGDSAFETGVLLQKALPHLDRVTYHTRVEHAFRFVSAAMNQHAQQPRAFKGKSADVFVQNLIDALEGLLKAPVSAETRAAAEK
;
A
#
# COMPACT_ATOMS: atom_id res chain seq x y z
N MET A 1 -31.74 -5.73 11.33
CA MET A 1 -32.79 -5.63 10.29
C MET A 1 -32.21 -5.98 8.93
N ALA A 2 -33.01 -6.59 8.06
CA ALA A 2 -32.56 -7.06 6.75
C ALA A 2 -32.00 -5.94 5.87
N ALA A 3 -32.62 -4.77 5.89
CA ALA A 3 -32.19 -3.62 5.07
C ALA A 3 -30.81 -3.11 5.48
N ASP A 4 -30.51 -3.08 6.77
CA ASP A 4 -29.20 -2.65 7.28
C ASP A 4 -28.11 -3.63 6.88
N ARG A 5 -28.43 -4.93 6.92
CA ARG A 5 -27.48 -5.97 6.53
C ARG A 5 -27.17 -5.91 5.03
N GLU A 6 -28.17 -5.69 4.20
CA GLU A 6 -28.00 -5.55 2.77
C GLU A 6 -27.12 -4.34 2.44
N LEU A 7 -27.30 -3.23 3.14
CA LEU A 7 -26.51 -2.01 2.96
C LEU A 7 -25.04 -2.26 3.32
N VAL A 8 -24.77 -2.95 4.44
CA VAL A 8 -23.42 -3.29 4.86
C VAL A 8 -22.75 -4.21 3.84
N GLU A 9 -23.48 -5.23 3.35
CA GLU A 9 -22.95 -6.15 2.34
C GLU A 9 -22.63 -5.42 1.03
N ALA A 10 -23.51 -4.53 0.57
CA ALA A 10 -23.28 -3.74 -0.64
C ALA A 10 -22.05 -2.83 -0.49
N HIS A 11 -21.90 -2.18 0.67
CA HIS A 11 -20.76 -1.31 0.95
C HIS A 11 -19.45 -2.10 0.98
N THR A 12 -19.45 -3.25 1.65
CA THR A 12 -18.27 -4.13 1.73
C THR A 12 -17.86 -4.63 0.34
N ARG A 13 -18.84 -4.99 -0.49
CA ARG A 13 -18.60 -5.43 -1.85
C ARG A 13 -18.00 -4.31 -2.71
N ALA A 14 -18.52 -3.09 -2.59
CA ALA A 14 -17.99 -1.93 -3.31
C ALA A 14 -16.55 -1.62 -2.92
N LEU A 15 -16.23 -1.72 -1.62
CA LEU A 15 -14.85 -1.54 -1.14
C LEU A 15 -13.93 -2.63 -1.68
N GLY A 16 -14.41 -3.88 -1.71
CA GLY A 16 -13.65 -5.00 -2.26
C GLY A 16 -13.36 -4.82 -3.75
N ASP A 17 -14.34 -4.39 -4.52
CA ASP A 17 -14.18 -4.13 -5.95
C ASP A 17 -13.18 -3.00 -6.19
N SER A 18 -13.25 -1.93 -5.40
CA SER A 18 -12.33 -0.80 -5.49
C SER A 18 -10.89 -1.24 -5.16
N ALA A 19 -10.71 -2.07 -4.14
CA ALA A 19 -9.40 -2.61 -3.79
C ALA A 19 -8.83 -3.50 -4.90
N PHE A 20 -9.67 -4.31 -5.52
CA PHE A 20 -9.27 -5.16 -6.65
C PHE A 20 -8.83 -4.31 -7.85
N GLU A 21 -9.59 -3.30 -8.22
CA GLU A 21 -9.25 -2.38 -9.30
C GLU A 21 -7.93 -1.64 -9.04
N THR A 22 -7.75 -1.18 -7.81
CA THR A 22 -6.50 -0.52 -7.39
C THR A 22 -5.31 -1.47 -7.53
N GLY A 23 -5.48 -2.73 -7.13
CA GLY A 23 -4.45 -3.75 -7.26
C GLY A 23 -4.08 -4.00 -8.72
N VAL A 24 -5.05 -4.09 -9.62
CA VAL A 24 -4.80 -4.28 -11.04
C VAL A 24 -4.03 -3.09 -11.62
N LEU A 25 -4.44 -1.86 -11.29
CA LEU A 25 -3.76 -0.65 -11.76
C LEU A 25 -2.33 -0.57 -11.24
N LEU A 26 -2.13 -0.88 -9.97
CA LEU A 26 -0.81 -0.88 -9.34
C LEU A 26 0.12 -1.90 -10.01
N GLN A 27 -0.39 -3.09 -10.29
CA GLN A 27 0.39 -4.13 -10.95
C GLN A 27 0.81 -3.70 -12.36
N LYS A 28 -0.07 -3.03 -13.10
CA LYS A 28 0.24 -2.48 -14.42
C LYS A 28 1.30 -1.39 -14.35
N ALA A 29 1.30 -0.59 -13.29
CA ALA A 29 2.28 0.47 -13.08
C ALA A 29 3.66 -0.07 -12.70
N LEU A 30 3.76 -1.34 -12.29
CA LEU A 30 4.99 -1.99 -11.84
C LEU A 30 5.30 -3.23 -12.70
N PRO A 31 5.47 -3.06 -14.03
CA PRO A 31 5.62 -4.19 -14.94
C PRO A 31 6.93 -4.96 -14.77
N HIS A 32 7.90 -4.38 -14.08
CA HIS A 32 9.20 -5.01 -13.82
C HIS A 32 9.15 -6.03 -12.68
N LEU A 33 8.03 -6.11 -11.95
CA LEU A 33 7.88 -7.02 -10.83
C LEU A 33 7.15 -8.29 -11.27
N ASP A 34 7.74 -9.45 -10.97
CA ASP A 34 7.02 -10.69 -11.11
C ASP A 34 5.96 -10.80 -10.00
N ARG A 35 5.12 -11.83 -10.08
CA ARG A 35 4.01 -12.00 -9.15
C ARG A 35 4.46 -12.10 -7.69
N VAL A 36 5.49 -12.88 -7.43
CA VAL A 36 6.00 -13.11 -6.07
C VAL A 36 6.61 -11.82 -5.50
N THR A 37 7.48 -11.18 -6.28
CA THR A 37 8.12 -9.91 -5.87
C THR A 37 7.09 -8.82 -5.67
N TYR A 38 6.09 -8.73 -6.54
CA TYR A 38 5.00 -7.76 -6.41
C TYR A 38 4.28 -7.94 -5.07
N HIS A 39 3.85 -9.16 -4.75
CA HIS A 39 3.14 -9.41 -3.50
C HIS A 39 4.00 -9.11 -2.28
N THR A 40 5.27 -9.47 -2.31
CA THR A 40 6.20 -9.19 -1.22
C THR A 40 6.36 -7.69 -0.99
N ARG A 41 6.55 -6.93 -2.07
CA ARG A 41 6.73 -5.47 -1.96
C ARG A 41 5.46 -4.76 -1.51
N VAL A 42 4.30 -5.19 -1.98
CA VAL A 42 3.02 -4.62 -1.53
C VAL A 42 2.82 -4.90 -0.04
N GLU A 43 3.16 -6.09 0.42
CA GLU A 43 3.10 -6.42 1.84
C GLU A 43 4.05 -5.56 2.67
N HIS A 44 5.29 -5.38 2.19
CA HIS A 44 6.27 -4.50 2.85
C HIS A 44 5.77 -3.05 2.88
N ALA A 45 5.18 -2.58 1.79
CA ALA A 45 4.62 -1.22 1.71
C ALA A 45 3.52 -1.03 2.73
N PHE A 46 2.62 -2.01 2.86
CA PHE A 46 1.52 -1.95 3.83
C PHE A 46 2.06 -1.88 5.26
N ARG A 47 3.03 -2.72 5.60
CA ARG A 47 3.66 -2.73 6.92
C ARG A 47 4.39 -1.43 7.20
N PHE A 48 5.10 -0.89 6.21
CA PHE A 48 5.81 0.37 6.34
C PHE A 48 4.84 1.52 6.64
N VAL A 49 3.75 1.64 5.88
CA VAL A 49 2.75 2.69 6.08
C VAL A 49 2.13 2.56 7.46
N SER A 50 1.73 1.36 7.85
CA SER A 50 1.08 1.12 9.15
C SER A 50 2.00 1.52 10.31
N ALA A 51 3.27 1.11 10.26
CA ALA A 51 4.24 1.44 11.30
C ALA A 51 4.52 2.94 11.35
N ALA A 52 4.72 3.57 10.19
CA ALA A 52 5.00 5.00 10.10
C ALA A 52 3.83 5.83 10.62
N MET A 53 2.61 5.46 10.24
CA MET A 53 1.40 6.15 10.70
C MET A 53 1.22 6.03 12.21
N ASN A 54 1.43 4.83 12.75
CA ASN A 54 1.31 4.59 14.19
C ASN A 54 2.31 5.42 14.97
N GLN A 55 3.56 5.47 14.52
CA GLN A 55 4.60 6.25 15.18
C GLN A 55 4.31 7.75 15.10
N HIS A 56 3.93 8.23 13.92
CA HIS A 56 3.63 9.64 13.72
C HIS A 56 2.42 10.09 14.55
N ALA A 57 1.41 9.23 14.69
CA ALA A 57 0.18 9.53 15.45
C ALA A 57 0.44 9.82 16.94
N GLN A 58 1.59 9.42 17.46
CA GLN A 58 1.96 9.69 18.85
C GLN A 58 2.43 11.11 19.09
N GLN A 59 2.69 11.88 18.03
CA GLN A 59 3.16 13.26 18.15
C GLN A 59 1.98 14.22 18.35
N PRO A 60 2.16 15.32 19.13
CA PRO A 60 1.15 16.37 19.21
C PRO A 60 0.89 16.94 17.82
N ARG A 61 -0.38 17.16 17.49
CA ARG A 61 -0.81 17.70 16.19
C ARG A 61 -0.31 16.88 15.00
N ALA A 62 -0.29 15.56 15.15
CA ALA A 62 0.29 14.62 14.18
C ALA A 62 -0.22 14.83 12.75
N PHE A 63 -1.48 15.19 12.58
CA PHE A 63 -2.12 15.29 11.27
C PHE A 63 -2.58 16.71 10.93
N LYS A 64 -1.91 17.71 11.51
CA LYS A 64 -2.24 19.13 11.28
C LYS A 64 -0.99 19.93 10.97
N GLY A 65 -1.12 20.89 10.05
CA GLY A 65 -0.09 21.86 9.73
C GLY A 65 1.03 21.32 8.84
N LYS A 66 2.09 22.11 8.74
CA LYS A 66 3.23 21.83 7.86
C LYS A 66 3.93 20.52 8.18
N SER A 67 4.02 20.16 9.46
CA SER A 67 4.66 18.92 9.90
C SER A 67 3.93 17.70 9.34
N ALA A 68 2.60 17.73 9.33
CA ALA A 68 1.81 16.65 8.75
C ALA A 68 1.99 16.57 7.24
N ASP A 69 2.05 17.70 6.55
CA ASP A 69 2.26 17.75 5.11
C ASP A 69 3.62 17.17 4.72
N VAL A 70 4.67 17.53 5.45
CA VAL A 70 6.02 16.99 5.23
C VAL A 70 6.04 15.49 5.45
N PHE A 71 5.38 15.01 6.52
CA PHE A 71 5.30 13.58 6.80
C PHE A 71 4.63 12.82 5.65
N VAL A 72 3.49 13.31 5.17
CA VAL A 72 2.74 12.67 4.09
C VAL A 72 3.56 12.63 2.80
N GLN A 73 4.21 13.74 2.43
CA GLN A 73 5.00 13.79 1.20
C GLN A 73 6.22 12.85 1.26
N ASN A 74 6.91 12.81 2.40
CA ASN A 74 8.02 11.88 2.60
C ASN A 74 7.57 10.42 2.56
N LEU A 75 6.39 10.14 3.11
CA LEU A 75 5.83 8.78 3.08
C LEU A 75 5.53 8.36 1.64
N ILE A 76 4.95 9.24 0.84
CA ILE A 76 4.68 8.97 -0.58
C ILE A 76 5.98 8.71 -1.34
N ASP A 77 6.99 9.56 -1.14
CA ASP A 77 8.28 9.40 -1.80
C ASP A 77 8.93 8.06 -1.44
N ALA A 78 8.89 7.69 -0.18
CA ALA A 78 9.46 6.42 0.29
C ALA A 78 8.72 5.22 -0.28
N LEU A 79 7.38 5.28 -0.33
CA LEU A 79 6.56 4.22 -0.92
C LEU A 79 6.85 4.05 -2.41
N GLU A 80 6.97 5.15 -3.12
CA GLU A 80 7.30 5.12 -4.55
C GLU A 80 8.65 4.46 -4.77
N GLY A 81 9.66 4.81 -3.98
CA GLY A 81 10.98 4.19 -4.05
C GLY A 81 10.95 2.70 -3.75
N LEU A 82 10.20 2.31 -2.72
CA LEU A 82 10.06 0.91 -2.33
C LEU A 82 9.42 0.07 -3.45
N LEU A 83 8.35 0.57 -4.04
CA LEU A 83 7.60 -0.17 -5.06
C LEU A 83 8.33 -0.19 -6.42
N LYS A 84 9.01 0.89 -6.78
CA LYS A 84 9.67 1.04 -8.08
C LYS A 84 11.11 0.56 -8.11
N ALA A 85 11.69 0.18 -6.98
CA ALA A 85 13.08 -0.27 -6.94
C ALA A 85 13.32 -1.41 -7.94
N PRO A 86 14.46 -1.41 -8.66
CA PRO A 86 14.80 -2.52 -9.55
C PRO A 86 14.92 -3.82 -8.78
N VAL A 87 14.68 -4.93 -9.46
CA VAL A 87 14.87 -6.27 -8.90
C VAL A 87 16.30 -6.69 -9.16
N SER A 88 17.04 -7.02 -8.11
CA SER A 88 18.43 -7.46 -8.24
C SER A 88 18.51 -8.86 -8.88
N ALA A 89 19.70 -9.17 -9.43
CA ALA A 89 19.95 -10.51 -9.95
C ALA A 89 19.82 -11.57 -8.88
N GLU A 90 20.22 -11.27 -7.65
CA GLU A 90 20.12 -12.16 -6.50
C GLU A 90 18.67 -12.47 -6.16
N THR A 91 17.79 -11.46 -6.17
CA THR A 91 16.37 -11.65 -5.92
C THR A 91 15.73 -12.52 -7.00
N ARG A 92 16.08 -12.26 -8.27
CA ARG A 92 15.56 -13.06 -9.40
C ARG A 92 15.99 -14.53 -9.29
N ALA A 93 17.25 -14.77 -8.97
CA ALA A 93 17.77 -16.11 -8.81
C ALA A 93 17.07 -16.85 -7.67
N ALA A 94 16.83 -16.18 -6.55
CA ALA A 94 16.10 -16.77 -5.42
C ALA A 94 14.65 -17.10 -5.76
N ALA A 95 13.99 -16.27 -6.55
CA ALA A 95 12.60 -16.50 -6.97
C ALA A 95 12.45 -17.67 -7.94
N GLU A 96 13.50 -17.98 -8.70
CA GLU A 96 13.48 -19.08 -9.70
C GLU A 96 13.71 -20.44 -9.08
N LYS A 97 14.12 -20.53 -7.83
CA LYS A 97 14.39 -21.82 -7.18
C LYS A 97 13.07 -22.51 -6.74
#